data_3e6439d3bfa264b1c7e486c4b397433c
#
_entry.id   3e6439d3bfa264b1c7e486c4b397433c
#
_cell.length_a   1.000
_cell.length_b   1.000
_cell.length_c   1.000
_cell.angle_alpha   90.00
_cell.angle_beta   90.00
_cell.angle_gamma   90.00
#
_symmetry.space_group_name_H-M   'P 1'
#
loop_
_entity.id
_entity.type
_entity.pdbx_description
1 polymer ?
#
loop_
_entity_poly.entity_id
_entity_poly.type
_entity_poly.pdbx_seq_one_letter_code
_entity_poly.pdbx_strand_id
1 'polypeptide(L)'
;MIKLLKNLKRREIIMAVICALLILGQIYFDLTLPDYMTDITKLINSPDPQTADIMSIGLKMLGCALASALLAVVCGYLAARVASGFSYTVREKVFGHVMDFSSEQLSRFAVPSLITRTTNDITQLQMIVAMGLQMMIKSPVMAVWAVIKILGKSWELSAVTAAFVVAIVA
;
A
#
# COMPACT_ATOMS: atom_id res chain seq x y z
N MET A 1 -5.13 -14.55 -3.94
CA MET A 1 -3.94 -13.70 -3.92
C MET A 1 -2.65 -14.50 -3.70
N ILE A 2 -2.53 -15.36 -2.69
CA ILE A 2 -1.30 -16.16 -2.41
C ILE A 2 -0.88 -17.06 -3.59
N LYS A 3 -1.83 -17.65 -4.33
CA LYS A 3 -1.52 -18.44 -5.53
C LYS A 3 -0.97 -17.60 -6.71
N LEU A 4 -1.30 -16.31 -6.77
CA LEU A 4 -0.78 -15.40 -7.79
C LEU A 4 0.69 -15.02 -7.52
N LEU A 5 1.08 -14.88 -6.25
CA LEU A 5 2.45 -14.59 -5.84
C LEU A 5 3.43 -15.73 -6.18
N LYS A 6 2.94 -16.97 -6.32
CA LYS A 6 3.77 -18.14 -6.68
C LYS A 6 4.32 -18.08 -8.13
N ASN A 7 3.76 -17.22 -8.97
CA ASN A 7 4.18 -17.03 -10.36
C ASN A 7 5.15 -15.84 -10.56
N LEU A 8 5.56 -15.17 -9.48
CA LEU A 8 6.51 -14.06 -9.52
C LEU A 8 7.95 -14.59 -9.67
N LYS A 9 8.74 -13.92 -10.52
CA LYS A 9 10.17 -14.18 -10.64
C LYS A 9 10.88 -13.71 -9.35
N ARG A 10 12.02 -14.32 -9.01
CA ARG A 10 12.81 -13.95 -7.79
C ARG A 10 13.03 -12.44 -7.65
N ARG A 11 13.26 -11.75 -8.75
CA ARG A 11 13.46 -10.29 -8.78
C ARG A 11 12.21 -9.52 -8.31
N GLU A 12 11.04 -9.97 -8.69
CA GLU A 12 9.76 -9.34 -8.32
C GLU A 12 9.45 -9.55 -6.83
N ILE A 13 9.80 -10.73 -6.30
CA ILE A 13 9.67 -11.02 -4.86
C ILE A 13 10.59 -10.10 -4.05
N ILE A 14 11.83 -9.91 -4.47
CA ILE A 14 12.77 -9.00 -3.80
C ILE A 14 12.22 -7.56 -3.83
N MET A 15 11.72 -7.10 -4.97
CA MET A 15 11.11 -5.76 -5.08
C MET A 15 9.87 -5.63 -4.19
N ALA A 16 9.04 -6.66 -4.07
CA ALA A 16 7.88 -6.66 -3.20
C ALA A 16 8.28 -6.60 -1.70
N VAL A 17 9.33 -7.32 -1.30
CA VAL A 17 9.87 -7.26 0.07
C VAL A 17 10.44 -5.88 0.38
N ILE A 18 11.21 -5.29 -0.54
CA ILE A 18 11.73 -3.91 -0.39
C ILE A 18 10.57 -2.92 -0.27
N CYS A 19 9.55 -3.05 -1.12
CA CYS A 19 8.34 -2.23 -1.05
C CYS A 19 7.66 -2.35 0.33
N ALA A 20 7.54 -3.56 0.87
CA ALA A 20 6.98 -3.79 2.20
C ALA A 20 7.79 -3.08 3.30
N LEU A 21 9.11 -3.16 3.27
CA LEU A 21 9.98 -2.46 4.24
C LEU A 21 9.84 -0.94 4.13
N LEU A 22 9.76 -0.39 2.91
CA LEU A 22 9.58 1.04 2.70
C LEU A 22 8.19 1.51 3.17
N ILE A 23 7.14 0.69 3.01
CA ILE A 23 5.81 0.97 3.55
C ILE A 23 5.85 1.06 5.08
N LEU A 24 6.59 0.21 5.77
CA LEU A 24 6.77 0.31 7.23
C LEU A 24 7.40 1.65 7.63
N GLY A 25 8.45 2.08 6.91
CA GLY A 25 9.05 3.40 7.11
C GLY A 25 8.07 4.54 6.83
N GLN A 26 7.28 4.45 5.77
CA GLN A 26 6.25 5.44 5.45
C GLN A 26 5.21 5.55 6.56
N ILE A 27 4.70 4.42 7.07
CA ILE A 27 3.71 4.40 8.17
C ILE A 27 4.28 5.05 9.44
N TYR A 28 5.56 4.83 9.74
CA TYR A 28 6.22 5.47 10.88
C TYR A 28 6.16 7.00 10.76
N PHE A 29 6.51 7.57 9.60
CA PHE A 29 6.42 9.02 9.40
C PHE A 29 4.97 9.52 9.41
N ASP A 30 4.05 8.82 8.74
CA ASP A 30 2.62 9.18 8.70
C ASP A 30 2.01 9.26 10.11
N LEU A 31 2.37 8.32 11.01
CA LEU A 31 1.86 8.27 12.39
C LEU A 31 2.63 9.17 13.37
N THR A 32 3.74 9.76 12.94
CA THR A 32 4.48 10.74 13.75
C THR A 32 3.93 12.17 13.55
N LEU A 33 3.29 12.46 12.41
CA LEU A 33 2.71 13.78 12.12
C LEU A 33 1.66 14.23 13.17
N PRO A 34 0.69 13.39 13.61
CA PRO A 34 -0.24 13.77 14.66
C PRO A 34 0.41 14.07 16.02
N ASP A 35 1.56 13.45 16.31
CA ASP A 35 2.29 13.73 17.56
C ASP A 35 2.87 15.15 17.54
N TYR A 36 3.49 15.56 16.44
CA TYR A 36 3.95 16.95 16.27
C TYR A 36 2.81 17.97 16.33
N MET A 37 1.64 17.65 15.77
CA MET A 37 0.45 18.52 15.91
C MET A 37 0.04 18.68 17.37
N THR A 38 0.08 17.60 18.15
CA THR A 38 -0.22 17.64 19.58
C THR A 38 0.80 18.52 20.33
N ASP A 39 2.09 18.43 19.99
CA ASP A 39 3.14 19.19 20.63
C ASP A 39 3.04 20.71 20.30
N ILE A 40 2.70 21.05 19.05
CA ILE A 40 2.40 22.44 18.66
C ILE A 40 1.21 22.97 19.45
N THR A 41 0.13 22.18 19.59
CA THR A 41 -1.06 22.61 20.33
C THR A 41 -0.76 22.84 21.81
N LYS A 42 0.09 22.02 22.44
CA LYS A 42 0.53 22.22 23.82
C LYS A 42 1.36 23.48 23.97
N LEU A 43 2.26 23.78 23.02
CA LEU A 43 3.08 24.99 23.03
C LEU A 43 2.24 26.26 22.89
N ILE A 44 1.26 26.27 22.02
CA ILE A 44 0.36 27.42 21.83
C ILE A 44 -0.46 27.70 23.10
N ASN A 45 -0.86 26.66 23.84
CA ASN A 45 -1.62 26.78 25.10
C ASN A 45 -0.72 26.99 26.32
N SER A 46 0.60 27.10 26.17
CA SER A 46 1.51 27.43 27.27
C SER A 46 1.45 28.91 27.63
N PRO A 47 1.80 29.30 28.88
CA PRO A 47 1.73 30.69 29.32
C PRO A 47 2.70 31.64 28.59
N ASP A 48 3.75 31.11 27.98
CA ASP A 48 4.76 31.86 27.23
C ASP A 48 5.14 31.11 25.92
N PRO A 49 4.33 31.21 24.86
CA PRO A 49 4.56 30.49 23.62
C PRO A 49 5.73 31.13 22.84
N GLN A 50 6.86 30.46 22.78
CA GLN A 50 7.98 30.92 21.98
C GLN A 50 7.76 30.54 20.50
N THR A 51 7.73 31.55 19.63
CA THR A 51 7.56 31.37 18.17
C THR A 51 8.68 30.50 17.58
N ALA A 52 9.88 30.57 18.14
CA ALA A 52 11.02 29.77 17.69
C ALA A 52 10.80 28.25 17.89
N ASP A 53 10.19 27.85 18.99
CA ASP A 53 9.89 26.43 19.28
C ASP A 53 8.81 25.90 18.36
N ILE A 54 7.76 26.68 18.11
CA ILE A 54 6.70 26.33 17.17
C ILE A 54 7.29 26.17 15.76
N MET A 55 8.16 27.08 15.32
CA MET A 55 8.82 27.02 14.02
C MET A 55 9.71 25.77 13.90
N SER A 56 10.44 25.41 14.96
CA SER A 56 11.31 24.23 14.97
C SER A 56 10.52 22.91 14.81
N ILE A 57 9.38 22.80 15.50
CA ILE A 57 8.49 21.63 15.37
C ILE A 57 7.82 21.61 14.01
N GLY A 58 7.39 22.77 13.49
CA GLY A 58 6.84 22.88 12.14
C GLY A 58 7.81 22.43 11.06
N LEU A 59 9.09 22.78 11.20
CA LEU A 59 10.14 22.34 10.27
C LEU A 59 10.38 20.82 10.34
N LYS A 60 10.37 20.22 11.54
CA LYS A 60 10.45 18.76 11.73
C LYS A 60 9.24 18.06 11.09
N MET A 61 8.05 18.60 11.29
CA MET A 61 6.82 18.10 10.70
C MET A 61 6.88 18.14 9.16
N LEU A 62 7.38 19.23 8.58
CA LEU A 62 7.59 19.35 7.14
C LEU A 62 8.59 18.31 6.63
N GLY A 63 9.70 18.10 7.36
CA GLY A 63 10.68 17.05 7.05
C GLY A 63 10.07 15.65 7.04
N CYS A 64 9.27 15.31 8.05
CA CYS A 64 8.55 14.04 8.11
C CYS A 64 7.55 13.87 6.95
N ALA A 65 6.80 14.93 6.62
CA ALA A 65 5.85 14.90 5.51
C ALA A 65 6.54 14.67 4.17
N LEU A 66 7.66 15.36 3.92
CA LEU A 66 8.47 15.17 2.71
C LEU A 66 9.08 13.75 2.65
N ALA A 67 9.59 13.24 3.77
CA ALA A 67 10.11 11.87 3.84
C ALA A 67 9.02 10.83 3.53
N SER A 68 7.83 10.97 4.13
CA SER A 68 6.69 10.11 3.83
C SER A 68 6.29 10.18 2.36
N ALA A 69 6.21 11.38 1.78
CA ALA A 69 5.88 11.57 0.36
C ALA A 69 6.90 10.91 -0.58
N LEU A 70 8.20 11.04 -0.30
CA LEU A 70 9.25 10.39 -1.08
C LEU A 70 9.12 8.87 -1.00
N LEU A 71 8.92 8.32 0.20
CA LEU A 71 8.71 6.88 0.37
C LEU A 71 7.46 6.40 -0.37
N ALA A 72 6.36 7.17 -0.36
CA ALA A 72 5.14 6.84 -1.09
C ALA A 72 5.39 6.74 -2.61
N VAL A 73 6.14 7.69 -3.18
CA VAL A 73 6.50 7.68 -4.61
C VAL A 73 7.34 6.46 -4.96
N VAL A 74 8.37 6.16 -4.15
CA VAL A 74 9.23 4.99 -4.37
C VAL A 74 8.44 3.69 -4.24
N CYS A 75 7.57 3.57 -3.23
CA CYS A 75 6.68 2.42 -3.06
C CYS A 75 5.74 2.25 -4.25
N GLY A 76 5.13 3.34 -4.73
CA GLY A 76 4.27 3.33 -5.91
C GLY A 76 5.00 2.83 -7.16
N TYR A 77 6.23 3.31 -7.39
CA TYR A 77 7.06 2.85 -8.49
C TYR A 77 7.41 1.37 -8.40
N LEU A 78 7.82 0.88 -7.22
CA LEU A 78 8.14 -0.53 -7.00
C LEU A 78 6.91 -1.43 -7.18
N ALA A 79 5.76 -1.03 -6.63
CA ALA A 79 4.49 -1.76 -6.78
C ALA A 79 4.07 -1.85 -8.26
N ALA A 80 4.20 -0.75 -9.02
CA ALA A 80 3.93 -0.74 -10.46
C ALA A 80 4.87 -1.67 -11.24
N ARG A 81 6.15 -1.71 -10.87
CA ARG A 81 7.14 -2.62 -11.46
C ARG A 81 6.82 -4.10 -11.20
N VAL A 82 6.45 -4.44 -9.96
CA VAL A 82 6.03 -5.80 -9.59
C VAL A 82 4.76 -6.20 -10.36
N ALA A 83 3.76 -5.32 -10.42
CA ALA A 83 2.52 -5.56 -11.14
C ALA A 83 2.73 -5.72 -12.66
N SER A 84 3.61 -4.91 -13.25
CA SER A 84 4.00 -5.05 -14.66
C SER A 84 4.69 -6.37 -14.96
N GLY A 85 5.64 -6.81 -14.12
CA GLY A 85 6.30 -8.10 -14.27
C GLY A 85 5.32 -9.26 -14.16
N PHE A 86 4.41 -9.20 -13.20
CA PHE A 86 3.31 -10.16 -13.07
C PHE A 86 2.43 -10.20 -14.32
N SER A 87 1.98 -9.03 -14.81
CA SER A 87 1.15 -8.92 -16.02
C SER A 87 1.85 -9.50 -17.25
N TYR A 88 3.15 -9.22 -17.41
CA TYR A 88 3.96 -9.79 -18.48
C TYR A 88 3.96 -11.34 -18.45
N THR A 89 4.22 -11.91 -17.28
CA THR A 89 4.25 -13.37 -17.10
C THR A 89 2.88 -14.02 -17.36
N VAL A 90 1.80 -13.35 -16.96
CA VAL A 90 0.43 -13.83 -17.22
C VAL A 90 0.12 -13.76 -18.71
N ARG A 91 0.45 -12.66 -19.39
CA ARG A 91 0.25 -12.51 -20.84
C ARG A 91 1.01 -13.58 -21.63
N GLU A 92 2.27 -13.82 -21.30
CA GLU A 92 3.10 -14.85 -21.91
C GLU A 92 2.46 -16.23 -21.80
N LYS A 93 1.98 -16.61 -20.60
CA LYS A 93 1.33 -17.89 -20.37
C LYS A 93 -0.02 -18.02 -21.09
N VAL A 94 -0.85 -16.97 -21.04
CA VAL A 94 -2.17 -16.99 -21.71
C VAL A 94 -2.00 -17.05 -23.20
N PHE A 95 -1.09 -16.27 -23.77
CA PHE A 95 -0.80 -16.29 -25.20
C PHE A 95 -0.26 -17.65 -25.64
N GLY A 96 0.70 -18.23 -24.92
CA GLY A 96 1.21 -19.59 -25.19
C GLY A 96 0.08 -20.62 -25.22
N HIS A 97 -0.82 -20.60 -24.20
CA HIS A 97 -1.96 -21.53 -24.16
C HIS A 97 -2.94 -21.36 -25.34
N VAL A 98 -3.17 -20.11 -25.78
CA VAL A 98 -4.05 -19.84 -26.92
C VAL A 98 -3.42 -20.33 -28.23
N MET A 99 -2.11 -20.23 -28.37
CA MET A 99 -1.39 -20.74 -29.56
C MET A 99 -1.37 -22.27 -29.63
N ASP A 100 -1.50 -22.95 -28.51
CA ASP A 100 -1.57 -24.42 -28.46
C ASP A 100 -2.99 -24.96 -28.75
N PHE A 101 -3.99 -24.11 -28.93
CA PHE A 101 -5.34 -24.53 -29.25
C PHE A 101 -5.46 -25.11 -30.67
N SER A 102 -6.17 -26.23 -30.79
CA SER A 102 -6.57 -26.76 -32.07
C SER A 102 -7.62 -25.85 -32.75
N SER A 103 -7.74 -25.94 -34.08
CA SER A 103 -8.73 -25.17 -34.83
C SER A 103 -10.18 -25.40 -34.34
N GLU A 104 -10.47 -26.62 -33.87
CA GLU A 104 -11.78 -26.95 -33.27
C GLU A 104 -11.99 -26.25 -31.91
N GLN A 105 -10.96 -26.19 -31.08
CA GLN A 105 -11.00 -25.46 -29.79
C GLN A 105 -11.12 -23.97 -30.01
N LEU A 106 -10.38 -23.42 -30.97
CA LEU A 106 -10.42 -22.00 -31.31
C LEU A 106 -11.81 -21.56 -31.81
N SER A 107 -12.49 -22.42 -32.59
CA SER A 107 -13.85 -22.12 -33.11
C SER A 107 -14.92 -22.03 -32.00
N ARG A 108 -14.69 -22.62 -30.84
CA ARG A 108 -15.60 -22.54 -29.68
C ARG A 108 -15.51 -21.20 -28.95
N PHE A 109 -14.46 -20.44 -29.15
CA PHE A 109 -14.27 -19.12 -28.55
C PHE A 109 -14.48 -18.01 -29.59
N ALA A 110 -15.27 -17.01 -29.27
CA ALA A 110 -15.34 -15.82 -30.11
C ALA A 110 -14.01 -15.07 -30.04
N VAL A 111 -13.40 -14.78 -31.19
CA VAL A 111 -12.12 -14.06 -31.28
C VAL A 111 -12.11 -12.75 -30.48
N PRO A 112 -13.20 -11.91 -30.48
CA PRO A 112 -13.25 -10.72 -29.65
C PRO A 112 -13.13 -11.02 -28.14
N SER A 113 -13.69 -12.14 -27.67
CA SER A 113 -13.59 -12.55 -26.26
C SER A 113 -12.14 -12.90 -25.87
N LEU A 114 -11.41 -13.58 -26.73
CA LEU A 114 -9.99 -13.91 -26.51
C LEU A 114 -9.14 -12.63 -26.46
N ILE A 115 -9.39 -11.68 -27.36
CA ILE A 115 -8.69 -10.38 -27.36
C ILE A 115 -8.96 -9.64 -26.04
N THR A 116 -10.21 -9.54 -25.60
CA THR A 116 -10.56 -8.84 -24.35
C THR A 116 -9.87 -9.49 -23.14
N ARG A 117 -9.85 -10.82 -23.06
CA ARG A 117 -9.20 -11.55 -21.95
C ARG A 117 -7.70 -11.38 -21.94
N THR A 118 -7.06 -11.37 -23.11
CA THR A 118 -5.60 -11.21 -23.20
C THR A 118 -5.11 -9.78 -23.02
N THR A 119 -5.97 -8.79 -23.19
CA THR A 119 -5.63 -7.36 -23.07
C THR A 119 -6.23 -6.73 -21.84
N ASN A 120 -7.55 -6.56 -21.79
CA ASN A 120 -8.24 -5.79 -20.77
C ASN A 120 -8.24 -6.48 -19.39
N ASP A 121 -8.58 -7.78 -19.35
CA ASP A 121 -8.67 -8.51 -18.07
C ASP A 121 -7.30 -8.59 -17.40
N ILE A 122 -6.22 -8.79 -18.16
CA ILE A 122 -4.85 -8.80 -17.61
C ILE A 122 -4.43 -7.41 -17.13
N THR A 123 -4.88 -6.34 -17.80
CA THR A 123 -4.62 -4.97 -17.35
C THR A 123 -5.35 -4.68 -16.03
N GLN A 124 -6.58 -5.15 -15.87
CA GLN A 124 -7.30 -5.05 -14.59
C GLN A 124 -6.60 -5.84 -13.48
N LEU A 125 -6.13 -7.05 -13.76
CA LEU A 125 -5.34 -7.84 -12.81
C LEU A 125 -4.04 -7.11 -12.42
N GLN A 126 -3.39 -6.44 -13.36
CA GLN A 126 -2.20 -5.61 -13.07
C GLN A 126 -2.53 -4.49 -12.08
N MET A 127 -3.65 -3.77 -12.27
CA MET A 127 -4.08 -2.72 -11.34
C MET A 127 -4.40 -3.28 -9.96
N ILE A 128 -5.10 -4.42 -9.89
CA ILE A 128 -5.43 -5.09 -8.62
C ILE A 128 -4.15 -5.51 -7.89
N VAL A 129 -3.14 -6.01 -8.59
CA VAL A 129 -1.85 -6.39 -7.97
C VAL A 129 -1.11 -5.15 -7.48
N ALA A 130 -1.06 -4.06 -8.26
CA ALA A 130 -0.37 -2.83 -7.87
C ALA A 130 -0.99 -2.18 -6.63
N MET A 131 -2.32 -2.05 -6.60
CA MET A 131 -3.05 -1.46 -5.46
C MET A 131 -3.10 -2.44 -4.28
N GLY A 132 -3.36 -3.72 -4.55
CA GLY A 132 -3.48 -4.75 -3.54
C GLY A 132 -2.19 -4.95 -2.75
N LEU A 133 -1.03 -4.89 -3.42
CA LEU A 133 0.27 -5.02 -2.75
C LEU A 133 0.46 -3.92 -1.68
N GLN A 134 0.11 -2.68 -2.00
CA GLN A 134 0.22 -1.57 -1.06
C GLN A 134 -0.84 -1.64 0.04
N MET A 135 -2.12 -1.82 -0.31
CA MET A 135 -3.22 -1.83 0.64
C MET A 135 -3.14 -3.00 1.62
N MET A 136 -2.82 -4.21 1.15
CA MET A 136 -2.72 -5.39 2.01
C MET A 136 -1.61 -5.29 3.06
N ILE A 137 -0.55 -4.52 2.79
CA ILE A 137 0.53 -4.31 3.75
C ILE A 137 0.25 -3.08 4.61
N LYS A 138 -0.14 -1.96 3.98
CA LYS A 138 -0.32 -0.68 4.68
C LYS A 138 -1.47 -0.74 5.68
N SER A 139 -2.63 -1.30 5.32
CA SER A 139 -3.83 -1.27 6.16
C SER A 139 -3.67 -2.02 7.49
N PRO A 140 -3.24 -3.30 7.54
CA PRO A 140 -3.12 -4.01 8.81
C PRO A 140 -2.00 -3.45 9.69
N VAL A 141 -0.87 -3.05 9.09
CA VAL A 141 0.23 -2.47 9.86
C VAL A 141 -0.17 -1.14 10.46
N MET A 142 -0.84 -0.27 9.67
CA MET A 142 -1.32 1.02 10.14
C MET A 142 -2.37 0.86 11.24
N ALA A 143 -3.29 -0.10 11.11
CA ALA A 143 -4.30 -0.37 12.14
C ALA A 143 -3.66 -0.81 13.47
N VAL A 144 -2.76 -1.80 13.42
CA VAL A 144 -2.07 -2.30 14.62
C VAL A 144 -1.24 -1.20 15.29
N TRP A 145 -0.48 -0.44 14.49
CA TRP A 145 0.37 0.63 15.02
C TRP A 145 -0.42 1.79 15.59
N ALA A 146 -1.54 2.17 14.95
CA ALA A 146 -2.44 3.20 15.45
C ALA A 146 -3.06 2.77 16.80
N VAL A 147 -3.51 1.52 16.91
CA VAL A 147 -4.04 0.99 18.20
C VAL A 147 -2.96 1.05 19.30
N ILE A 148 -1.72 0.62 19.01
CA ILE A 148 -0.61 0.69 19.98
C ILE A 148 -0.36 2.14 20.45
N LYS A 149 -0.37 3.09 19.53
CA LYS A 149 -0.19 4.52 19.86
C LYS A 149 -1.33 5.09 20.70
N ILE A 150 -2.56 4.70 20.44
CA ILE A 150 -3.74 5.15 21.18
C ILE A 150 -3.75 4.55 22.59
N LEU A 151 -3.39 3.27 22.75
CA LEU A 151 -3.26 2.60 24.05
C LEU A 151 -2.29 3.33 24.99
N GLY A 152 -1.23 3.93 24.44
CA GLY A 152 -0.26 4.73 25.21
C GLY A 152 -0.77 6.11 25.65
N LYS A 153 -1.88 6.63 25.08
CA LYS A 153 -2.40 7.98 25.36
C LYS A 153 -3.65 8.00 26.23
N SER A 154 -4.62 7.12 25.98
CA SER A 154 -5.81 6.98 26.82
C SER A 154 -6.51 5.63 26.56
N TRP A 155 -6.75 4.91 27.61
CA TRP A 155 -7.41 3.60 27.58
C TRP A 155 -8.88 3.68 27.12
N GLU A 156 -9.59 4.75 27.49
CA GLU A 156 -11.01 4.92 27.12
C GLU A 156 -11.21 5.08 25.61
N LEU A 157 -10.38 5.91 24.94
CA LEU A 157 -10.40 6.09 23.48
C LEU A 157 -9.98 4.80 22.76
N SER A 158 -9.08 4.03 23.35
CA SER A 158 -8.63 2.75 22.79
C SER A 158 -9.76 1.71 22.76
N ALA A 159 -10.56 1.63 23.82
CA ALA A 159 -11.69 0.71 23.89
C ALA A 159 -12.75 1.04 22.82
N VAL A 160 -13.07 2.33 22.63
CA VAL A 160 -14.00 2.78 21.59
C VAL A 160 -13.46 2.47 20.20
N THR A 161 -12.20 2.77 19.95
CA THR A 161 -11.57 2.50 18.62
C THR A 161 -11.52 1.00 18.32
N ALA A 162 -11.17 0.16 19.31
CA ALA A 162 -11.16 -1.28 19.15
C ALA A 162 -12.57 -1.84 18.84
N ALA A 163 -13.60 -1.31 19.51
CA ALA A 163 -15.00 -1.70 19.25
C ALA A 163 -15.41 -1.35 17.81
N PHE A 164 -15.05 -0.17 17.31
CA PHE A 164 -15.31 0.21 15.91
C PHE A 164 -14.54 -0.66 14.90
N VAL A 165 -13.28 -0.95 15.16
CA VAL A 165 -12.49 -1.83 14.27
C VAL A 165 -13.10 -3.23 14.20
N VAL A 166 -13.52 -3.79 15.34
CA VAL A 166 -14.21 -5.09 15.38
C VAL A 166 -15.53 -5.04 14.61
N ALA A 167 -16.32 -3.96 14.78
CA ALA A 167 -17.59 -3.79 14.07
C ALA A 167 -17.45 -3.65 12.54
N ILE A 168 -16.31 -3.14 12.05
CA ILE A 168 -16.03 -3.01 10.61
C ILE A 168 -15.55 -4.35 9.99
N VAL A 169 -14.89 -5.18 10.81
CA VAL A 169 -14.30 -6.46 10.34
C VAL A 169 -15.30 -7.61 10.45
N ALA A 170 -16.32 -7.51 11.33
CA ALA A 170 -17.41 -8.49 11.48
C ALA A 170 -18.46 -8.35 10.39
#